data_fc64178c100830a0b57ea69b43f43ee6
#
_entry.id   fc64178c100830a0b57ea69b43f43ee6
#
_cell.length_a   1.000
_cell.length_b   1.000
_cell.length_c   1.000
_cell.angle_alpha   90.00
_cell.angle_beta   90.00
_cell.angle_gamma   90.00
#
_symmetry.space_group_name_H-M   'P 1'
#
loop_
_entity.id
_entity.type
_entity.pdbx_description
1 polymer ?
#
loop_
_entity_poly.entity_id
_entity_poly.type
_entity_poly.pdbx_seq_one_letter_code
_entity_poly.pdbx_strand_id
1 'polypeptide(L)'
;MKIFRQKMHESRNAERGKIMKKTYAKLMTAALAVASILPAVPTAADETAESTLNVAIGSQFTTFDPALNTETANNYVLNHLYAGMFRKDADGKVQNELCESYEVSDDGLTYTFHISPDAKWSDGTKVTANDFDFVYSYLRALSYGADNAWAINDFVNFIEGAEEYSTAAQEEGESFDCTTADHSLVGIEASDDQTLVLKLKTPCAYLTG
;
A
#
# COMPACT_ATOMS: atom_id res chain seq x y z
N MET A 1 19.77 60.56 -58.12
CA MET A 1 18.32 60.54 -57.69
C MET A 1 17.87 59.26 -57.00
N LYS A 2 18.43 58.07 -57.28
CA LYS A 2 18.06 56.79 -56.64
C LYS A 2 18.51 56.70 -55.15
N ILE A 3 19.70 57.14 -54.82
CA ILE A 3 20.27 57.06 -53.45
C ILE A 3 19.45 57.88 -52.41
N PHE A 4 18.92 59.00 -52.82
CA PHE A 4 18.13 59.88 -51.94
C PHE A 4 16.74 59.29 -51.60
N ARG A 5 16.12 58.57 -52.53
CA ARG A 5 14.87 57.82 -52.28
C ARG A 5 15.07 56.63 -51.36
N GLN A 6 16.18 55.96 -51.47
CA GLN A 6 16.48 54.82 -50.63
C GLN A 6 16.71 55.22 -49.17
N LYS A 7 17.47 56.29 -48.88
CA LYS A 7 17.64 56.82 -47.52
C LYS A 7 16.38 57.34 -46.87
N MET A 8 15.49 57.95 -47.65
CA MET A 8 14.19 58.40 -47.14
C MET A 8 13.26 57.23 -46.80
N HIS A 9 13.37 56.09 -47.51
CA HIS A 9 12.55 54.90 -47.26
C HIS A 9 13.03 54.19 -46.01
N GLU A 10 14.38 54.10 -45.79
CA GLU A 10 14.97 53.50 -44.63
C GLU A 10 14.69 54.34 -43.34
N SER A 11 14.76 55.66 -43.45
CA SER A 11 14.43 56.56 -42.33
C SER A 11 12.98 56.41 -41.88
N ARG A 12 12.02 56.34 -42.84
CA ARG A 12 10.59 56.16 -42.55
C ARG A 12 10.26 54.80 -41.95
N ASN A 13 10.95 53.75 -42.38
CA ASN A 13 10.77 52.42 -41.80
C ASN A 13 11.36 52.31 -40.37
N ALA A 14 12.48 52.98 -40.10
CA ALA A 14 13.04 53.07 -38.79
C ALA A 14 12.16 53.83 -37.77
N GLU A 15 11.53 54.94 -38.23
CA GLU A 15 10.57 55.68 -37.39
C GLU A 15 9.28 54.91 -37.13
N ARG A 16 8.72 54.25 -38.17
CA ARG A 16 7.55 53.36 -38.01
C ARG A 16 7.85 52.25 -37.02
N GLY A 17 9.03 51.60 -37.09
CA GLY A 17 9.45 50.57 -36.16
C GLY A 17 9.57 51.09 -34.69
N LYS A 18 10.06 52.30 -34.48
CA LYS A 18 10.11 52.93 -33.16
C LYS A 18 8.72 53.29 -32.61
N ILE A 19 7.83 53.79 -33.46
CA ILE A 19 6.46 54.12 -33.05
C ILE A 19 5.68 52.87 -32.70
N MET A 20 5.77 51.78 -33.52
CA MET A 20 5.15 50.48 -33.20
C MET A 20 5.64 49.93 -31.91
N LYS A 21 6.99 49.89 -31.66
CA LYS A 21 7.56 49.38 -30.39
C LYS A 21 7.06 50.15 -29.18
N LYS A 22 6.94 51.50 -29.28
CA LYS A 22 6.39 52.34 -28.19
C LYS A 22 4.90 52.09 -27.96
N THR A 23 4.12 51.84 -29.04
CA THR A 23 2.68 51.54 -28.94
C THR A 23 2.44 50.19 -28.34
N TYR A 24 3.18 49.14 -28.76
CA TYR A 24 3.11 47.81 -28.12
C TYR A 24 3.55 47.81 -26.66
N ALA A 25 4.61 48.54 -26.32
CA ALA A 25 5.04 48.70 -24.93
C ALA A 25 3.96 49.34 -24.05
N LYS A 26 3.28 50.38 -24.54
CA LYS A 26 2.17 51.01 -23.83
C LYS A 26 0.91 50.14 -23.73
N LEU A 27 0.60 49.35 -24.76
CA LEU A 27 -0.50 48.39 -24.74
C LEU A 27 -0.21 47.21 -23.77
N MET A 28 1.00 46.72 -23.76
CA MET A 28 1.41 45.64 -22.81
C MET A 28 1.39 46.15 -21.35
N THR A 29 1.79 47.39 -21.13
CA THR A 29 1.77 47.97 -19.73
C THR A 29 0.31 48.17 -19.28
N ALA A 30 -0.60 48.56 -20.18
CA ALA A 30 -2.02 48.71 -19.86
C ALA A 30 -2.69 47.36 -19.63
N ALA A 31 -2.31 46.30 -20.37
CA ALA A 31 -2.81 44.94 -20.15
C ALA A 31 -2.36 44.35 -18.81
N LEU A 32 -1.12 44.59 -18.38
CA LEU A 32 -0.65 44.15 -17.06
C LEU A 32 -1.34 44.91 -15.90
N ALA A 33 -1.67 46.20 -16.10
CA ALA A 33 -2.33 47.00 -15.06
C ALA A 33 -3.81 46.61 -14.87
N VAL A 34 -4.48 46.08 -15.90
CA VAL A 34 -5.86 45.57 -15.80
C VAL A 34 -5.90 44.18 -15.13
N ALA A 35 -4.85 43.36 -15.31
CA ALA A 35 -4.76 42.04 -14.66
C ALA A 35 -4.58 42.14 -13.14
N SER A 36 -4.11 43.29 -12.62
CA SER A 36 -3.92 43.50 -11.18
C SER A 36 -5.17 44.01 -10.45
N ILE A 37 -6.27 44.32 -11.17
CA ILE A 37 -7.52 44.86 -10.59
C ILE A 37 -8.63 43.78 -10.53
N LEU A 38 -8.38 42.58 -11.07
CA LEU A 38 -9.27 41.47 -10.78
C LEU A 38 -9.19 41.18 -9.28
N PRO A 39 -10.32 41.29 -8.52
CA PRO A 39 -10.32 40.82 -7.15
C PRO A 39 -9.81 39.39 -7.21
N ALA A 40 -8.79 39.08 -6.44
CA ALA A 40 -8.44 37.71 -6.16
C ALA A 40 -9.73 37.09 -5.58
N VAL A 41 -10.47 36.38 -6.41
CA VAL A 41 -11.50 35.50 -5.91
C VAL A 41 -10.73 34.54 -5.01
N PRO A 42 -10.94 34.59 -3.69
CA PRO A 42 -10.39 33.52 -2.88
C PRO A 42 -10.97 32.24 -3.46
N THR A 43 -10.16 31.47 -4.17
CA THR A 43 -10.44 30.07 -4.32
C THR A 43 -10.34 29.56 -2.89
N ALA A 44 -11.45 29.62 -2.14
CA ALA A 44 -11.65 28.75 -1.04
C ALA A 44 -11.46 27.38 -1.67
N ALA A 45 -10.28 26.79 -1.49
CA ALA A 45 -10.14 25.36 -1.62
C ALA A 45 -11.21 24.84 -0.67
N ASP A 46 -12.23 24.23 -1.24
CA ASP A 46 -13.24 23.56 -0.45
C ASP A 46 -12.48 22.44 0.27
N GLU A 47 -12.07 22.68 1.52
CA GLU A 47 -11.31 21.74 2.35
C GLU A 47 -12.12 20.47 2.60
N THR A 48 -13.35 20.42 2.09
CA THR A 48 -14.27 19.28 2.19
C THR A 48 -14.46 18.53 0.87
N ALA A 49 -13.74 18.89 -0.20
CA ALA A 49 -13.81 18.11 -1.42
C ALA A 49 -13.20 16.73 -1.17
N GLU A 50 -14.05 15.73 -0.97
CA GLU A 50 -13.63 14.34 -0.94
C GLU A 50 -12.88 14.02 -2.25
N SER A 51 -11.58 13.74 -2.12
CA SER A 51 -10.79 13.33 -3.28
C SER A 51 -11.11 11.87 -3.60
N THR A 52 -11.68 11.63 -4.77
CA THR A 52 -12.01 10.29 -5.24
C THR A 52 -10.96 9.79 -6.20
N LEU A 53 -10.37 8.64 -5.90
CA LEU A 53 -9.49 7.92 -6.80
C LEU A 53 -10.26 6.74 -7.43
N ASN A 54 -10.39 6.73 -8.75
CA ASN A 54 -10.98 5.62 -9.48
C ASN A 54 -9.86 4.70 -9.98
N VAL A 55 -9.85 3.45 -9.51
CA VAL A 55 -8.87 2.44 -9.90
C VAL A 55 -9.55 1.34 -10.70
N ALA A 56 -9.02 1.06 -11.89
CA ALA A 56 -9.46 -0.07 -12.71
C ALA A 56 -8.57 -1.28 -12.41
N ILE A 57 -9.17 -2.40 -12.02
CA ILE A 57 -8.49 -3.69 -11.85
C ILE A 57 -8.72 -4.56 -13.08
N GLY A 58 -7.72 -5.36 -13.47
CA GLY A 58 -7.73 -6.10 -14.74
C GLY A 58 -8.66 -7.31 -14.80
N SER A 59 -9.24 -7.74 -13.68
CA SER A 59 -10.18 -8.86 -13.60
C SER A 59 -11.27 -8.60 -12.56
N GLN A 60 -12.26 -9.49 -12.50
CA GLN A 60 -13.31 -9.41 -11.50
C GLN A 60 -12.73 -9.70 -10.12
N PHE A 61 -13.10 -8.88 -9.14
CA PHE A 61 -12.82 -9.15 -7.73
C PHE A 61 -13.67 -10.33 -7.23
N THR A 62 -13.07 -11.32 -6.59
CA THR A 62 -13.73 -12.57 -6.25
C THR A 62 -13.90 -12.81 -4.76
N THR A 63 -12.95 -12.33 -3.91
CA THR A 63 -13.00 -12.61 -2.48
C THR A 63 -12.31 -11.52 -1.66
N PHE A 64 -12.86 -11.27 -0.46
CA PHE A 64 -12.22 -10.46 0.59
C PHE A 64 -11.38 -11.30 1.56
N ASP A 65 -11.46 -12.62 1.50
CA ASP A 65 -10.66 -13.52 2.34
C ASP A 65 -9.26 -13.72 1.72
N PRO A 66 -8.18 -13.27 2.37
CA PRO A 66 -6.82 -13.45 1.85
C PRO A 66 -6.43 -14.93 1.69
N ALA A 67 -6.97 -15.83 2.52
CA ALA A 67 -6.70 -17.26 2.44
C ALA A 67 -7.30 -17.93 1.20
N LEU A 68 -8.35 -17.35 0.62
CA LEU A 68 -9.01 -17.83 -0.60
C LEU A 68 -8.53 -17.11 -1.87
N ASN A 69 -7.56 -16.21 -1.74
CA ASN A 69 -7.13 -15.40 -2.87
C ASN A 69 -6.13 -16.13 -3.76
N THR A 70 -6.51 -16.40 -5.01
CA THR A 70 -5.66 -16.94 -6.06
C THR A 70 -5.34 -15.93 -7.17
N GLU A 71 -5.97 -14.74 -7.12
CA GLU A 71 -5.91 -13.78 -8.21
C GLU A 71 -5.04 -12.58 -7.87
N THR A 72 -4.09 -12.26 -8.73
CA THR A 72 -3.22 -11.07 -8.56
C THR A 72 -4.03 -9.76 -8.48
N ALA A 73 -5.15 -9.67 -9.22
CA ALA A 73 -5.99 -8.48 -9.20
C ALA A 73 -6.65 -8.24 -7.83
N ASN A 74 -6.98 -9.31 -7.09
CA ASN A 74 -7.51 -9.19 -5.74
C ASN A 74 -6.48 -8.59 -4.78
N ASN A 75 -5.18 -8.86 -4.96
CA ASN A 75 -4.13 -8.31 -4.12
C ASN A 75 -4.13 -6.78 -4.11
N TYR A 76 -4.48 -6.13 -5.23
CA TYR A 76 -4.61 -4.67 -5.25
C TYR A 76 -5.67 -4.16 -4.27
N VAL A 77 -6.78 -4.88 -4.13
CA VAL A 77 -7.84 -4.53 -3.18
C VAL A 77 -7.46 -4.93 -1.76
N LEU A 78 -7.01 -6.18 -1.58
CA LEU A 78 -6.67 -6.73 -0.27
C LEU A 78 -5.56 -5.93 0.43
N ASN A 79 -4.52 -5.52 -0.31
CA ASN A 79 -3.43 -4.68 0.23
C ASN A 79 -3.86 -3.27 0.66
N HIS A 80 -5.06 -2.82 0.26
CA HIS A 80 -5.65 -1.57 0.74
C HIS A 80 -6.64 -1.76 1.89
N LEU A 81 -7.09 -2.99 2.10
CA LEU A 81 -8.05 -3.34 3.16
C LEU A 81 -7.36 -3.87 4.41
N TYR A 82 -6.26 -4.59 4.24
CA TYR A 82 -5.54 -5.27 5.32
C TYR A 82 -4.13 -4.71 5.45
N ALA A 83 -3.70 -4.53 6.68
CA ALA A 83 -2.30 -4.30 7.03
C ALA A 83 -1.66 -5.64 7.39
N GLY A 84 -0.40 -5.84 6.98
CA GLY A 84 0.42 -6.97 7.41
C GLY A 84 1.36 -6.59 8.54
N MET A 85 2.17 -7.54 9.02
CA MET A 85 3.26 -7.22 9.93
C MET A 85 4.28 -6.29 9.31
N PHE A 86 4.53 -6.49 8.03
CA PHE A 86 5.49 -5.74 7.23
C PHE A 86 4.85 -5.31 5.91
N ARG A 87 5.38 -4.24 5.34
CA ARG A 87 5.02 -3.77 3.99
C ARG A 87 6.27 -3.40 3.22
N LYS A 88 6.19 -3.38 1.90
CA LYS A 88 7.25 -2.81 1.05
C LYS A 88 6.94 -1.35 0.73
N ASP A 89 7.94 -0.49 0.88
CA ASP A 89 7.83 0.90 0.45
C ASP A 89 7.98 1.03 -1.08
N ALA A 90 7.94 2.26 -1.58
CA ALA A 90 8.07 2.55 -3.01
C ALA A 90 9.43 2.13 -3.60
N ASP A 91 10.46 2.00 -2.78
CA ASP A 91 11.80 1.55 -3.15
C ASP A 91 11.95 0.02 -3.03
N GLY A 92 10.90 -0.69 -2.61
CA GLY A 92 10.89 -2.13 -2.39
C GLY A 92 11.55 -2.58 -1.08
N LYS A 93 11.84 -1.66 -0.17
CA LYS A 93 12.40 -1.98 1.15
C LYS A 93 11.30 -2.40 2.10
N VAL A 94 11.58 -3.42 2.89
CA VAL A 94 10.69 -3.88 3.95
C VAL A 94 10.65 -2.83 5.07
N GLN A 95 9.45 -2.46 5.46
CA GLN A 95 9.15 -1.56 6.56
C GLN A 95 8.23 -2.27 7.55
N ASN A 96 8.40 -1.98 8.82
CA ASN A 96 7.44 -2.41 9.83
C ASN A 96 6.09 -1.74 9.60
N GLU A 97 5.00 -2.47 9.80
CA GLU A 97 3.64 -1.93 9.72
C GLU A 97 2.88 -2.22 11.02
N LEU A 98 2.28 -3.39 11.20
CA LEU A 98 1.71 -3.78 12.49
C LEU A 98 2.76 -4.33 13.47
N CYS A 99 3.89 -4.82 12.99
CA CYS A 99 5.02 -5.24 13.81
C CYS A 99 5.83 -4.01 14.23
N GLU A 100 5.96 -3.76 15.54
CA GLU A 100 6.83 -2.71 16.09
C GLU A 100 8.30 -3.14 16.05
N SER A 101 8.57 -4.38 16.48
CA SER A 101 9.89 -4.98 16.47
C SER A 101 9.81 -6.50 16.43
N TYR A 102 10.90 -7.16 16.08
CA TYR A 102 10.99 -8.61 16.16
C TYR A 102 12.39 -9.06 16.55
N GLU A 103 12.46 -10.27 17.09
CA GLU A 103 13.68 -10.94 17.46
C GLU A 103 13.73 -12.31 16.79
N VAL A 104 14.96 -12.77 16.50
CA VAL A 104 15.20 -14.10 15.92
C VAL A 104 16.20 -14.81 16.82
N SER A 105 15.91 -16.06 17.16
CA SER A 105 16.84 -16.90 17.93
C SER A 105 18.16 -17.16 17.16
N ASP A 106 19.23 -17.48 17.88
CA ASP A 106 20.56 -17.70 17.29
C ASP A 106 20.57 -18.82 16.23
N ASP A 107 19.69 -19.81 16.36
CA ASP A 107 19.52 -20.90 15.40
C ASP A 107 18.62 -20.53 14.19
N GLY A 108 18.00 -19.35 14.22
CA GLY A 108 17.08 -18.88 13.16
C GLY A 108 15.75 -19.62 13.10
N LEU A 109 15.37 -20.35 14.16
CA LEU A 109 14.16 -21.17 14.17
C LEU A 109 13.01 -20.56 14.95
N THR A 110 13.25 -19.60 15.83
CA THR A 110 12.19 -18.92 16.58
C THR A 110 12.18 -17.44 16.25
N TYR A 111 11.03 -16.96 15.81
CA TYR A 111 10.76 -15.55 15.58
C TYR A 111 9.76 -15.06 16.60
N THR A 112 10.09 -13.99 17.31
CA THR A 112 9.21 -13.32 18.25
C THR A 112 8.89 -11.94 17.72
N PHE A 113 7.61 -11.70 17.38
CA PHE A 113 7.14 -10.44 16.84
C PHE A 113 6.36 -9.66 17.89
N HIS A 114 6.67 -8.39 18.06
CA HIS A 114 5.96 -7.47 18.93
C HIS A 114 5.02 -6.60 18.09
N ILE A 115 3.71 -6.76 18.36
CA ILE A 115 2.67 -6.02 17.65
C ILE A 115 2.56 -4.62 18.26
N SER A 116 2.43 -3.60 17.42
CA SER A 116 2.28 -2.23 17.87
C SER A 116 1.07 -2.07 18.80
N PRO A 117 1.24 -1.47 19.98
CA PRO A 117 0.15 -1.22 20.91
C PRO A 117 -0.91 -0.25 20.36
N ASP A 118 -0.56 0.50 19.32
CA ASP A 118 -1.45 1.45 18.64
C ASP A 118 -2.23 0.82 17.47
N ALA A 119 -1.94 -0.45 17.13
CA ALA A 119 -2.64 -1.18 16.08
C ALA A 119 -4.13 -1.36 16.41
N LYS A 120 -5.00 -1.01 15.46
CA LYS A 120 -6.45 -1.05 15.63
C LYS A 120 -7.15 -1.52 14.36
N TRP A 121 -8.23 -2.23 14.55
CA TRP A 121 -9.20 -2.48 13.50
C TRP A 121 -9.95 -1.20 13.10
N SER A 122 -10.63 -1.24 11.98
CA SER A 122 -11.42 -0.11 11.46
C SER A 122 -12.54 0.35 12.39
N ASP A 123 -13.03 -0.52 13.29
CA ASP A 123 -14.02 -0.19 14.32
C ASP A 123 -13.39 0.38 15.60
N GLY A 124 -12.04 0.48 15.67
CA GLY A 124 -11.29 1.02 16.79
C GLY A 124 -10.93 -0.01 17.85
N THR A 125 -11.30 -1.28 17.71
CA THR A 125 -10.82 -2.36 18.60
C THR A 125 -9.34 -2.59 18.41
N LYS A 126 -8.64 -3.08 19.41
CA LYS A 126 -7.21 -3.37 19.33
C LYS A 126 -6.96 -4.61 18.46
N VAL A 127 -5.91 -4.54 17.67
CA VAL A 127 -5.32 -5.72 17.02
C VAL A 127 -4.47 -6.44 18.04
N THR A 128 -4.64 -7.75 18.17
CA THR A 128 -3.90 -8.59 19.13
C THR A 128 -3.18 -9.74 18.41
N ALA A 129 -2.21 -10.34 19.10
CA ALA A 129 -1.53 -11.55 18.64
C ALA A 129 -2.44 -12.79 18.75
N ASN A 130 -3.46 -12.69 19.56
CA ASN A 130 -4.43 -13.74 19.82
C ASN A 130 -5.58 -13.70 18.82
N ASP A 131 -6.31 -14.79 18.70
CA ASP A 131 -7.59 -14.88 18.01
C ASP A 131 -7.53 -14.59 16.49
N PHE A 132 -8.40 -13.71 16.09
CA PHE A 132 -8.66 -13.33 14.73
C PHE A 132 -7.50 -12.65 14.02
N ASP A 133 -6.58 -12.05 14.77
CA ASP A 133 -5.60 -11.15 14.21
C ASP A 133 -4.46 -11.91 13.53
N PHE A 134 -3.61 -12.57 14.30
CA PHE A 134 -2.45 -13.23 13.71
C PHE A 134 -2.49 -14.76 13.83
N VAL A 135 -2.72 -15.31 15.02
CA VAL A 135 -2.79 -16.76 15.20
C VAL A 135 -3.91 -17.33 14.33
N TYR A 136 -5.08 -16.76 14.41
CA TYR A 136 -6.21 -17.18 13.59
C TYR A 136 -5.92 -17.07 12.08
N SER A 137 -5.31 -15.96 11.62
CA SER A 137 -5.01 -15.76 10.20
C SER A 137 -4.06 -16.82 9.66
N TYR A 138 -3.04 -17.20 10.43
CA TYR A 138 -2.12 -18.29 10.05
C TYR A 138 -2.83 -19.66 10.05
N LEU A 139 -3.60 -19.96 11.10
CA LEU A 139 -4.37 -21.21 11.17
C LEU A 139 -5.41 -21.31 10.05
N ARG A 140 -6.05 -20.19 9.71
CA ARG A 140 -6.98 -20.11 8.59
C ARG A 140 -6.31 -20.40 7.26
N ALA A 141 -5.07 -19.90 7.06
CA ALA A 141 -4.29 -20.19 5.86
C ALA A 141 -3.90 -21.67 5.72
N LEU A 142 -3.81 -22.40 6.83
CA LEU A 142 -3.53 -23.84 6.85
C LEU A 142 -4.80 -24.70 6.77
N SER A 143 -5.99 -24.10 6.84
CA SER A 143 -7.26 -24.82 6.95
C SER A 143 -7.79 -25.31 5.61
N TYR A 144 -8.79 -26.20 5.65
CA TYR A 144 -9.52 -26.65 4.47
C TYR A 144 -10.16 -25.46 3.73
N GLY A 145 -10.11 -25.52 2.41
CA GLY A 145 -10.66 -24.49 1.52
C GLY A 145 -9.79 -23.23 1.39
N ALA A 146 -8.68 -23.13 2.11
CA ALA A 146 -7.66 -22.14 1.79
C ALA A 146 -7.01 -22.51 0.45
N ASP A 147 -7.07 -21.60 -0.53
CA ASP A 147 -6.70 -21.89 -1.92
C ASP A 147 -5.44 -21.14 -2.39
N ASN A 148 -4.79 -20.44 -1.46
CA ASN A 148 -3.54 -19.74 -1.71
C ASN A 148 -2.36 -20.72 -1.64
N ALA A 149 -2.28 -21.63 -2.63
CA ALA A 149 -1.40 -22.79 -2.61
C ALA A 149 0.09 -22.47 -2.37
N TRP A 150 0.58 -21.33 -2.82
CA TRP A 150 1.97 -20.98 -2.63
C TRP A 150 2.25 -20.40 -1.22
N ALA A 151 1.33 -19.64 -0.63
CA ALA A 151 1.45 -19.22 0.76
C ALA A 151 1.30 -20.40 1.72
N ILE A 152 0.37 -21.35 1.43
CA ILE A 152 0.22 -22.59 2.18
C ILE A 152 1.51 -23.40 2.12
N ASN A 153 2.10 -23.57 0.95
CA ASN A 153 3.35 -24.32 0.80
C ASN A 153 4.49 -23.71 1.62
N ASP A 154 4.59 -22.38 1.68
CA ASP A 154 5.60 -21.73 2.50
C ASP A 154 5.34 -21.98 3.99
N PHE A 155 4.11 -21.85 4.50
CA PHE A 155 3.78 -22.14 5.90
C PHE A 155 3.98 -23.61 6.25
N VAL A 156 3.47 -24.54 5.43
CA VAL A 156 3.63 -25.98 5.63
C VAL A 156 5.10 -26.38 5.62
N ASN A 157 5.91 -25.77 4.77
CA ASN A 157 7.33 -26.11 4.67
C ASN A 157 8.20 -25.55 5.81
N PHE A 158 7.82 -24.45 6.42
CA PHE A 158 8.66 -23.76 7.38
C PHE A 158 8.14 -23.82 8.82
N ILE A 159 6.84 -23.77 9.05
CA ILE A 159 6.27 -23.74 10.41
C ILE A 159 6.21 -25.15 10.99
N GLU A 160 6.63 -25.31 12.24
CA GLU A 160 6.55 -26.55 12.97
C GLU A 160 5.09 -27.02 13.13
N GLY A 161 4.80 -28.31 12.90
CA GLY A 161 3.45 -28.88 13.02
C GLY A 161 2.42 -28.42 11.98
N ALA A 162 2.78 -27.50 11.06
CA ALA A 162 1.83 -26.97 10.09
C ALA A 162 1.38 -28.01 9.06
N GLU A 163 2.25 -28.96 8.70
CA GLU A 163 1.94 -30.02 7.73
C GLU A 163 0.87 -30.98 8.28
N GLU A 164 1.04 -31.41 9.51
CA GLU A 164 0.11 -32.29 10.23
C GLU A 164 -1.24 -31.61 10.41
N TYR A 165 -1.25 -30.34 10.81
CA TYR A 165 -2.48 -29.56 10.96
C TYR A 165 -3.20 -29.39 9.63
N SER A 166 -2.48 -29.01 8.58
CA SER A 166 -3.09 -28.84 7.24
C SER A 166 -3.61 -30.17 6.68
N THR A 167 -2.89 -31.28 6.91
CA THR A 167 -3.34 -32.62 6.49
C THR A 167 -4.64 -32.99 7.20
N ALA A 168 -4.72 -32.83 8.51
CA ALA A 168 -5.91 -33.09 9.30
C ALA A 168 -7.09 -32.23 8.81
N ALA A 169 -6.84 -30.95 8.52
CA ALA A 169 -7.85 -30.06 7.97
C ALA A 169 -8.39 -30.53 6.60
N GLN A 170 -7.53 -31.03 5.72
CA GLN A 170 -7.93 -31.57 4.43
C GLN A 170 -8.72 -32.89 4.54
N GLU A 171 -8.34 -33.76 5.47
CA GLU A 171 -9.02 -35.04 5.75
C GLU A 171 -10.42 -34.82 6.32
N GLU A 172 -10.62 -33.85 7.20
CA GLU A 172 -11.91 -33.49 7.79
C GLU A 172 -12.81 -32.72 6.83
N GLY A 173 -12.21 -31.97 5.91
CA GLY A 173 -12.89 -31.25 4.85
C GLY A 173 -13.75 -30.09 5.37
N GLU A 174 -14.97 -29.95 4.83
CA GLU A 174 -15.88 -28.83 5.13
C GLU A 174 -16.30 -28.74 6.60
N SER A 175 -16.12 -29.80 7.39
CA SER A 175 -16.42 -29.79 8.83
C SER A 175 -15.30 -29.21 9.68
N PHE A 176 -14.11 -29.03 9.12
CA PHE A 176 -12.97 -28.50 9.83
C PHE A 176 -13.17 -27.03 10.24
N ASP A 177 -13.07 -26.77 11.52
CA ASP A 177 -13.18 -25.43 12.09
C ASP A 177 -11.87 -25.03 12.79
N CYS A 178 -11.08 -24.18 12.13
CA CYS A 178 -9.80 -23.70 12.65
C CYS A 178 -9.92 -22.85 13.93
N THR A 179 -11.14 -22.40 14.29
CA THR A 179 -11.35 -21.64 15.55
C THR A 179 -11.43 -22.55 16.76
N THR A 180 -11.73 -23.82 16.57
CA THR A 180 -11.92 -24.82 17.62
C THR A 180 -10.95 -26.00 17.53
N ALA A 181 -10.28 -26.18 16.39
CA ALA A 181 -9.32 -27.24 16.18
C ALA A 181 -8.11 -27.11 17.09
N ASP A 182 -7.61 -28.24 17.58
CA ASP A 182 -6.38 -28.29 18.37
C ASP A 182 -5.17 -27.89 17.50
N HIS A 183 -4.52 -26.82 17.86
CA HIS A 183 -3.32 -26.31 17.22
C HIS A 183 -2.11 -26.24 18.15
N SER A 184 -2.16 -26.96 19.29
CA SER A 184 -1.11 -26.94 20.32
C SER A 184 0.25 -27.41 19.82
N LEU A 185 0.30 -28.16 18.71
CA LEU A 185 1.53 -28.65 18.08
C LEU A 185 1.99 -27.73 16.92
N VAL A 186 1.19 -26.76 16.53
CA VAL A 186 1.56 -25.83 15.47
C VAL A 186 2.46 -24.75 16.07
N GLY A 187 3.57 -24.46 15.40
CA GLY A 187 4.53 -23.45 15.84
C GLY A 187 4.04 -22.01 15.69
N ILE A 188 2.79 -21.74 16.05
CA ILE A 188 2.14 -20.42 16.00
C ILE A 188 1.48 -20.18 17.35
N GLU A 189 1.99 -19.21 18.10
CA GLU A 189 1.57 -18.97 19.48
C GLU A 189 1.48 -17.48 19.78
N ALA A 190 0.40 -17.03 20.40
CA ALA A 190 0.34 -15.74 21.06
C ALA A 190 0.76 -15.90 22.51
N SER A 191 1.94 -15.44 22.88
CA SER A 191 2.43 -15.48 24.27
C SER A 191 1.68 -14.52 25.18
N ASP A 192 1.21 -13.41 24.61
CA ASP A 192 0.34 -12.41 25.19
C ASP A 192 -0.39 -11.65 24.06
N ASP A 193 -1.20 -10.66 24.40
CA ASP A 193 -1.99 -9.90 23.42
C ASP A 193 -1.16 -9.18 22.35
N GLN A 194 0.14 -8.96 22.57
CA GLN A 194 1.00 -8.19 21.69
C GLN A 194 2.22 -8.96 21.20
N THR A 195 2.38 -10.23 21.60
CA THR A 195 3.55 -11.03 21.26
C THR A 195 3.15 -12.30 20.53
N LEU A 196 3.51 -12.35 19.23
CA LEU A 196 3.36 -13.53 18.39
C LEU A 196 4.70 -14.25 18.28
N VAL A 197 4.69 -15.56 18.51
CA VAL A 197 5.86 -16.42 18.35
C VAL A 197 5.61 -17.40 17.21
N LEU A 198 6.54 -17.43 16.25
CA LEU A 198 6.59 -18.45 15.21
C LEU A 198 7.78 -19.37 15.43
N LYS A 199 7.53 -20.68 15.46
CA LYS A 199 8.56 -21.74 15.57
C LYS A 199 8.66 -22.45 14.21
N LEU A 200 9.86 -22.47 13.67
CA LEU A 200 10.17 -23.03 12.38
C LEU A 200 10.89 -24.37 12.51
N LYS A 201 10.60 -25.30 11.60
CA LYS A 201 11.36 -26.56 11.48
C LYS A 201 12.66 -26.40 10.68
N THR A 202 12.77 -25.32 9.90
CA THR A 202 13.97 -24.97 9.13
C THR A 202 14.12 -23.45 9.06
N PRO A 203 15.34 -22.89 9.06
CA PRO A 203 15.54 -21.44 8.96
C PRO A 203 14.99 -20.89 7.65
N CYS A 204 14.30 -19.74 7.73
CA CYS A 204 13.71 -19.05 6.59
C CYS A 204 14.23 -17.61 6.52
N ALA A 205 15.19 -17.34 5.63
CA ALA A 205 15.83 -16.02 5.53
C ALA A 205 14.92 -14.92 4.97
N TYR A 206 13.80 -15.26 4.37
CA TYR A 206 12.85 -14.31 3.75
C TYR A 206 11.50 -14.22 4.47
N LEU A 207 11.41 -14.74 5.71
CA LEU A 207 10.16 -14.72 6.48
C LEU A 207 9.65 -13.30 6.73
N THR A 208 10.54 -12.34 6.82
CA THR A 208 10.21 -10.93 7.11
C THR A 208 10.27 -10.01 5.88
N GLY A 209 10.50 -10.54 4.66
CA GLY A 209 10.61 -9.63 3.52
C GLY A 209 10.54 -10.15 2.10
#